data_1e4765ac8f164f8351e4a0fe5b369845
#
_entry.id   1e4765ac8f164f8351e4a0fe5b369845
#
_cell.length_a   1.000
_cell.length_b   1.000
_cell.length_c   1.000
_cell.angle_alpha   90.00
_cell.angle_beta   90.00
_cell.angle_gamma   90.00
#
_symmetry.space_group_name_H-M   'P 1'
#
loop_
_entity.id
_entity.type
_entity.pdbx_description
1 polymer ?
#
loop_
_entity_poly.entity_id
_entity_poly.type
_entity_poly.pdbx_seq_one_letter_code
_entity_poly.pdbx_strand_id
1 'polypeptide(L)'
;FQKNEILLLCFGVIILLLLVIMIVVSINKTKRLKTLQQLNEVAEESNQLKNAFIANMTHEIRTPLNAIVGFTNVLAETDNLSREERMIFLKEINDNKNFLVQMINDLLDFSKIEANTMEYKDGDVDVNALIQEICAAENAHPRPSGIQIEFVEKLPQCRLMIDRVRFAQVINNLVKNALKFTEQGSVRIGYRRLSNDSFYFYVADTGCGIDEESRRAIFERFVKMNYNI
;
A
#
# COMPACT_ATOMS: atom_id res chain seq x y z
N PHE A 1 -61.46 33.26 -41.65
CA PHE A 1 -60.12 33.78 -41.44
C PHE A 1 -59.58 33.35 -40.09
N GLN A 2 -60.27 33.50 -38.96
CA GLN A 2 -59.86 33.24 -37.58
C GLN A 2 -59.44 31.76 -37.33
N LYS A 3 -60.05 30.74 -37.92
CA LYS A 3 -59.70 29.32 -37.71
C LYS A 3 -58.33 28.96 -38.28
N ASN A 4 -57.89 29.51 -39.39
CA ASN A 4 -56.60 29.24 -39.99
C ASN A 4 -55.42 29.86 -39.21
N GLU A 5 -55.63 31.01 -38.60
CA GLU A 5 -54.64 31.67 -37.74
C GLU A 5 -54.41 30.91 -36.43
N ILE A 6 -55.46 30.41 -35.80
CA ILE A 6 -55.36 29.56 -34.62
C ILE A 6 -54.62 28.27 -34.93
N LEU A 7 -54.90 27.65 -36.09
CA LEU A 7 -54.22 26.41 -36.52
C LEU A 7 -52.73 26.62 -36.76
N LEU A 8 -52.32 27.72 -37.36
CA LEU A 8 -50.93 28.14 -37.56
C LEU A 8 -50.19 28.37 -36.24
N LEU A 9 -50.83 29.04 -35.29
CA LEU A 9 -50.31 29.27 -33.95
C LEU A 9 -50.07 27.92 -33.20
N CYS A 10 -51.04 27.02 -33.21
CA CYS A 10 -50.91 25.70 -32.59
C CYS A 10 -49.76 24.90 -33.22
N PHE A 11 -49.61 24.95 -34.55
CA PHE A 11 -48.52 24.26 -35.26
C PHE A 11 -47.15 24.85 -34.90
N GLY A 12 -47.03 26.17 -34.77
CA GLY A 12 -45.82 26.85 -34.28
C GLY A 12 -45.41 26.45 -32.86
N VAL A 13 -46.40 26.36 -31.95
CA VAL A 13 -46.14 25.92 -30.57
C VAL A 13 -45.66 24.47 -30.49
N ILE A 14 -46.25 23.56 -31.30
CA ILE A 14 -45.82 22.17 -31.37
C ILE A 14 -44.39 22.05 -31.87
N ILE A 15 -44.03 22.79 -32.93
CA ILE A 15 -42.65 22.79 -33.45
C ILE A 15 -41.67 23.30 -32.40
N LEU A 16 -42.03 24.38 -31.69
CA LEU A 16 -41.19 24.93 -30.63
C LEU A 16 -40.98 23.91 -29.50
N LEU A 17 -42.01 23.20 -29.06
CA LEU A 17 -41.93 22.14 -28.06
C LEU A 17 -41.03 21.00 -28.51
N LEU A 18 -41.15 20.56 -29.75
CA LEU A 18 -40.29 19.49 -30.31
C LEU A 18 -38.82 19.93 -30.35
N LEU A 19 -38.52 21.18 -30.70
CA LEU A 19 -37.18 21.73 -30.68
C LEU A 19 -36.60 21.76 -29.24
N VAL A 20 -37.37 22.20 -28.27
CA VAL A 20 -36.97 22.20 -26.89
C VAL A 20 -36.67 20.79 -26.40
N ILE A 21 -37.55 19.83 -26.70
CA ILE A 21 -37.32 18.41 -26.32
C ILE A 21 -36.04 17.88 -26.99
N MET A 22 -35.82 18.17 -28.27
CA MET A 22 -34.62 17.74 -29.00
C MET A 22 -33.34 18.33 -28.39
N ILE A 23 -33.36 19.60 -27.99
CA ILE A 23 -32.23 20.27 -27.29
C ILE A 23 -31.97 19.61 -25.94
N VAL A 24 -33.00 19.40 -25.14
CA VAL A 24 -32.86 18.75 -23.81
C VAL A 24 -32.30 17.32 -23.93
N VAL A 25 -32.81 16.54 -24.88
CA VAL A 25 -32.30 15.19 -25.18
C VAL A 25 -30.83 15.23 -25.61
N SER A 26 -30.46 16.17 -26.46
CA SER A 26 -29.07 16.33 -26.93
C SER A 26 -28.12 16.71 -25.77
N ILE A 27 -28.51 17.65 -24.94
CA ILE A 27 -27.74 18.05 -23.76
C ILE A 27 -27.54 16.85 -22.80
N ASN A 28 -28.61 16.11 -22.51
CA ASN A 28 -28.55 14.95 -21.62
C ASN A 28 -27.68 13.84 -22.23
N LYS A 29 -27.75 13.59 -23.55
CA LYS A 29 -26.87 12.63 -24.23
C LYS A 29 -25.40 13.03 -24.14
N THR A 30 -25.09 14.31 -24.35
CA THR A 30 -23.72 14.82 -24.25
C THR A 30 -23.17 14.70 -22.78
N LYS A 31 -23.99 15.01 -21.81
CA LYS A 31 -23.61 14.82 -20.40
C LYS A 31 -23.31 13.36 -20.07
N ARG A 32 -24.18 12.43 -20.50
CA ARG A 32 -23.97 10.98 -20.30
C ARG A 32 -22.70 10.48 -20.98
N LEU A 33 -22.44 10.93 -22.20
CA LEU A 33 -21.22 10.55 -22.93
C LEU A 33 -19.96 11.03 -22.19
N LYS A 34 -19.93 12.27 -21.71
CA LYS A 34 -18.80 12.78 -20.91
C LYS A 34 -18.58 11.99 -19.63
N THR A 35 -19.66 11.66 -18.91
CA THR A 35 -19.55 10.84 -17.68
C THR A 35 -19.01 9.44 -17.99
N LEU A 36 -19.49 8.81 -19.08
CA LEU A 36 -18.99 7.49 -19.51
C LEU A 36 -17.52 7.55 -19.93
N GLN A 37 -17.09 8.59 -20.62
CA GLN A 37 -15.69 8.77 -20.98
C GLN A 37 -14.80 8.92 -19.73
N GLN A 38 -15.20 9.77 -18.79
CA GLN A 38 -14.47 9.93 -17.53
C GLN A 38 -14.38 8.62 -16.73
N LEU A 39 -15.46 7.85 -16.63
CA LEU A 39 -15.44 6.55 -15.98
C LEU A 39 -14.51 5.55 -16.68
N ASN A 40 -14.50 5.57 -18.02
CA ASN A 40 -13.62 4.69 -18.80
C ASN A 40 -12.15 5.09 -18.65
N GLU A 41 -11.83 6.38 -18.66
CA GLU A 41 -10.48 6.89 -18.41
C GLU A 41 -9.95 6.45 -17.02
N VAL A 42 -10.76 6.62 -15.98
CA VAL A 42 -10.40 6.16 -14.61
C VAL A 42 -10.23 4.63 -14.55
N ALA A 43 -11.08 3.88 -15.24
CA ALA A 43 -10.97 2.42 -15.30
C ALA A 43 -9.72 1.96 -16.05
N GLU A 44 -9.37 2.62 -17.16
CA GLU A 44 -8.15 2.33 -17.92
C GLU A 44 -6.89 2.67 -17.13
N GLU A 45 -6.85 3.81 -16.46
CA GLU A 45 -5.75 4.20 -15.59
C GLU A 45 -5.55 3.20 -14.44
N SER A 46 -6.63 2.79 -13.77
CA SER A 46 -6.61 1.75 -12.75
C SER A 46 -6.07 0.41 -13.28
N ASN A 47 -6.48 0.01 -14.48
CA ASN A 47 -5.97 -1.22 -15.12
C ASN A 47 -4.49 -1.13 -15.48
N GLN A 48 -4.02 0.01 -15.97
CA GLN A 48 -2.60 0.23 -16.27
C GLN A 48 -1.75 0.12 -15.00
N LEU A 49 -2.17 0.76 -13.90
CA LEU A 49 -1.49 0.67 -12.59
C LEU A 49 -1.45 -0.77 -12.09
N LYS A 50 -2.57 -1.50 -12.20
CA LYS A 50 -2.64 -2.92 -11.82
C LYS A 50 -1.69 -3.79 -12.64
N ASN A 51 -1.61 -3.56 -13.95
CA ASN A 51 -0.71 -4.32 -14.83
C ASN A 51 0.76 -4.01 -14.53
N ALA A 52 1.10 -2.75 -14.29
CA ALA A 52 2.44 -2.34 -13.87
C ALA A 52 2.83 -2.97 -12.53
N PHE A 53 1.90 -3.04 -11.57
CA PHE A 53 2.11 -3.72 -10.30
C PHE A 53 2.42 -5.22 -10.48
N ILE A 54 1.63 -5.94 -11.29
CA ILE A 54 1.84 -7.36 -11.56
C ILE A 54 3.21 -7.58 -12.23
N ALA A 55 3.58 -6.73 -13.19
CA ALA A 55 4.88 -6.80 -13.84
C ALA A 55 6.03 -6.59 -12.85
N ASN A 56 5.93 -5.57 -11.99
CA ASN A 56 6.91 -5.29 -10.93
C ASN A 56 7.00 -6.45 -9.93
N MET A 57 5.87 -7.00 -9.47
CA MET A 57 5.84 -8.15 -8.57
C MET A 57 6.51 -9.37 -9.19
N THR A 58 6.25 -9.62 -10.48
CA THR A 58 6.90 -10.73 -11.21
C THR A 58 8.43 -10.57 -11.21
N HIS A 59 8.92 -9.35 -11.40
CA HIS A 59 10.36 -9.07 -11.35
C HIS A 59 10.92 -9.24 -9.93
N GLU A 60 10.20 -8.74 -8.93
CA GLU A 60 10.61 -8.85 -7.52
C GLU A 60 10.58 -10.29 -6.98
N ILE A 61 9.72 -11.16 -7.50
CA ILE A 61 9.70 -12.60 -7.22
C ILE A 61 10.87 -13.31 -7.92
N ARG A 62 11.20 -12.94 -9.16
CA ARG A 62 12.24 -13.58 -9.94
C ARG A 62 13.62 -13.42 -9.34
N THR A 63 13.94 -12.26 -8.80
CA THR A 63 15.26 -11.93 -8.23
C THR A 63 15.64 -12.87 -7.08
N PRO A 64 14.87 -12.97 -5.97
CA PRO A 64 15.19 -13.88 -4.88
C PRO A 64 15.08 -15.35 -5.29
N LEU A 65 14.19 -15.70 -6.22
CA LEU A 65 14.10 -17.06 -6.75
C LEU A 65 15.38 -17.46 -7.48
N ASN A 66 15.91 -16.59 -8.34
CA ASN A 66 17.17 -16.83 -9.04
C ASN A 66 18.35 -16.92 -8.07
N ALA A 67 18.37 -16.12 -7.00
CA ALA A 67 19.37 -16.20 -5.96
C ALA A 67 19.33 -17.56 -5.23
N ILE A 68 18.13 -18.05 -4.85
CA ILE A 68 17.95 -19.37 -4.24
C ILE A 68 18.50 -20.47 -5.17
N VAL A 69 18.08 -20.45 -6.45
CA VAL A 69 18.52 -21.45 -7.43
C VAL A 69 20.05 -21.37 -7.63
N GLY A 70 20.60 -20.17 -7.78
CA GLY A 70 22.04 -19.97 -7.97
C GLY A 70 22.87 -20.51 -6.80
N PHE A 71 22.53 -20.13 -5.56
CA PHE A 71 23.24 -20.62 -4.38
C PHE A 71 23.05 -22.13 -4.15
N THR A 72 21.89 -22.68 -4.49
CA THR A 72 21.65 -24.12 -4.42
C THR A 72 22.53 -24.88 -5.42
N ASN A 73 22.68 -24.37 -6.64
CA ASN A 73 23.57 -24.96 -7.65
C ASN A 73 25.04 -24.92 -7.19
N VAL A 74 25.49 -23.78 -6.64
CA VAL A 74 26.86 -23.67 -6.09
C VAL A 74 27.09 -24.68 -4.97
N LEU A 75 26.13 -24.88 -4.07
CA LEU A 75 26.21 -25.88 -3.00
C LEU A 75 26.21 -27.32 -3.52
N ALA A 76 25.56 -27.59 -4.66
CA ALA A 76 25.46 -28.90 -5.25
C ALA A 76 26.67 -29.26 -6.13
N GLU A 77 27.26 -28.28 -6.83
CA GLU A 77 28.30 -28.48 -7.83
C GLU A 77 29.72 -28.27 -7.30
N THR A 78 29.88 -27.68 -6.11
CA THR A 78 31.20 -27.34 -5.54
C THR A 78 31.54 -28.26 -4.36
N ASP A 79 32.40 -29.25 -4.60
CA ASP A 79 32.79 -30.22 -3.58
C ASP A 79 33.66 -29.66 -2.44
N ASN A 80 34.44 -28.63 -2.71
CA ASN A 80 35.48 -28.12 -1.81
C ASN A 80 35.08 -26.84 -1.06
N LEU A 81 33.78 -26.61 -0.83
CA LEU A 81 33.31 -25.46 -0.02
C LEU A 81 33.70 -25.67 1.46
N SER A 82 34.29 -24.66 2.05
CA SER A 82 34.50 -24.62 3.50
C SER A 82 33.16 -24.60 4.23
N ARG A 83 33.18 -24.93 5.52
CA ARG A 83 31.98 -24.88 6.37
C ARG A 83 31.42 -23.46 6.45
N GLU A 84 32.28 -22.46 6.51
CA GLU A 84 31.94 -21.04 6.58
C GLU A 84 31.22 -20.59 5.29
N GLU A 85 31.76 -20.90 4.10
CA GLU A 85 31.14 -20.57 2.81
C GLU A 85 29.78 -21.24 2.65
N ARG A 86 29.68 -22.53 3.04
CA ARG A 86 28.41 -23.25 3.02
C ARG A 86 27.35 -22.59 3.93
N MET A 87 27.75 -22.13 5.11
CA MET A 87 26.83 -21.43 6.01
C MET A 87 26.38 -20.08 5.47
N ILE A 88 27.25 -19.35 4.76
CA ILE A 88 26.89 -18.10 4.08
C ILE A 88 25.82 -18.36 3.00
N PHE A 89 26.03 -19.34 2.12
CA PHE A 89 25.06 -19.66 1.08
C PHE A 89 23.73 -20.17 1.64
N LEU A 90 23.73 -20.97 2.70
CA LEU A 90 22.51 -21.41 3.37
C LEU A 90 21.76 -20.25 4.01
N LYS A 91 22.46 -19.28 4.56
CA LYS A 91 21.87 -18.07 5.10
C LYS A 91 21.22 -17.26 3.98
N GLU A 92 21.92 -17.02 2.86
CA GLU A 92 21.38 -16.29 1.71
C GLU A 92 20.12 -16.97 1.14
N ILE A 93 20.12 -18.28 1.02
CA ILE A 93 18.95 -19.06 0.58
C ILE A 93 17.77 -18.86 1.55
N ASN A 94 18.03 -18.92 2.87
CA ASN A 94 16.98 -18.76 3.87
C ASN A 94 16.43 -17.34 3.90
N ASP A 95 17.27 -16.32 3.76
CA ASP A 95 16.87 -14.91 3.73
C ASP A 95 16.02 -14.62 2.49
N ASN A 96 16.41 -15.10 1.30
CA ASN A 96 15.64 -14.97 0.06
C ASN A 96 14.31 -15.76 0.12
N LYS A 97 14.30 -16.95 0.73
CA LYS A 97 13.06 -17.73 0.97
C LYS A 97 12.10 -16.94 1.86
N ASN A 98 12.59 -16.37 2.98
CA ASN A 98 11.76 -15.61 3.90
C ASN A 98 11.19 -14.35 3.22
N PHE A 99 11.99 -13.66 2.41
CA PHE A 99 11.54 -12.54 1.60
C PHE A 99 10.42 -12.93 0.62
N LEU A 100 10.55 -14.06 -0.09
CA LEU A 100 9.50 -14.57 -0.99
C LEU A 100 8.21 -14.90 -0.26
N VAL A 101 8.29 -15.58 0.89
CA VAL A 101 7.11 -15.91 1.70
C VAL A 101 6.40 -14.64 2.16
N GLN A 102 7.15 -13.63 2.62
CA GLN A 102 6.59 -12.34 2.99
C GLN A 102 5.87 -11.68 1.83
N MET A 103 6.51 -11.61 0.66
CA MET A 103 5.93 -11.01 -0.54
C MET A 103 4.63 -11.70 -0.98
N ILE A 104 4.58 -13.04 -0.93
CA ILE A 104 3.36 -13.81 -1.24
C ILE A 104 2.25 -13.46 -0.24
N ASN A 105 2.55 -13.38 1.05
CA ASN A 105 1.58 -13.01 2.07
C ASN A 105 1.06 -11.58 1.87
N ASP A 106 1.94 -10.63 1.54
CA ASP A 106 1.57 -9.25 1.25
C ASP A 106 0.65 -9.16 0.03
N LEU A 107 0.91 -9.96 -1.02
CA LEU A 107 0.07 -10.05 -2.22
C LEU A 107 -1.31 -10.66 -1.91
N LEU A 108 -1.36 -11.70 -1.06
CA LEU A 108 -2.62 -12.30 -0.62
C LEU A 108 -3.43 -11.34 0.24
N ASP A 109 -2.78 -10.62 1.15
CA ASP A 109 -3.43 -9.59 1.97
C ASP A 109 -3.97 -8.46 1.09
N PHE A 110 -3.17 -7.98 0.13
CA PHE A 110 -3.61 -7.00 -0.86
C PHE A 110 -4.86 -7.49 -1.62
N SER A 111 -4.85 -8.74 -2.11
CA SER A 111 -5.99 -9.33 -2.83
C SER A 111 -7.25 -9.40 -1.96
N LYS A 112 -7.12 -9.73 -0.67
CA LYS A 112 -8.25 -9.75 0.28
C LYS A 112 -8.81 -8.35 0.54
N ILE A 113 -7.94 -7.34 0.65
CA ILE A 113 -8.34 -5.94 0.82
C ILE A 113 -9.11 -5.45 -0.42
N GLU A 114 -8.57 -5.71 -1.62
CA GLU A 114 -9.21 -5.35 -2.89
C GLU A 114 -10.59 -6.00 -3.07
N ALA A 115 -10.72 -7.28 -2.69
CA ALA A 115 -11.97 -8.02 -2.73
C ALA A 115 -12.94 -7.67 -1.59
N ASN A 116 -12.51 -6.82 -0.64
CA ASN A 116 -13.25 -6.50 0.59
C ASN A 116 -13.61 -7.76 1.41
N THR A 117 -12.74 -8.77 1.38
CA THR A 117 -12.88 -10.07 2.06
C THR A 117 -11.91 -10.24 3.22
N MET A 118 -11.23 -9.15 3.62
CA MET A 118 -10.33 -9.18 4.77
C MET A 118 -11.12 -9.37 6.05
N GLU A 119 -10.81 -10.45 6.78
CA GLU A 119 -11.37 -10.70 8.11
C GLU A 119 -10.42 -10.17 9.18
N TYR A 120 -10.97 -9.49 10.18
CA TYR A 120 -10.25 -8.98 11.33
C TYR A 120 -10.64 -9.80 12.56
N LYS A 121 -9.65 -10.14 13.38
CA LYS A 121 -9.83 -10.88 14.64
C LYS A 121 -9.51 -9.98 15.82
N ASP A 122 -10.50 -9.17 16.19
CA ASP A 122 -10.35 -8.26 17.30
C ASP A 122 -10.20 -9.02 18.63
N GLY A 123 -9.27 -8.55 19.44
CA GLY A 123 -8.97 -9.07 20.77
C GLY A 123 -8.50 -7.96 21.69
N ASP A 124 -8.50 -8.25 22.97
CA ASP A 124 -8.01 -7.31 23.99
C ASP A 124 -6.47 -7.30 24.00
N VAL A 125 -5.88 -6.27 23.42
CA VAL A 125 -4.42 -6.14 23.19
C VAL A 125 -3.83 -5.09 24.11
N ASP A 126 -2.78 -5.47 24.83
CA ASP A 126 -1.89 -4.52 25.50
C ASP A 126 -0.92 -3.92 24.47
N VAL A 127 -1.21 -2.67 24.09
CA VAL A 127 -0.47 -1.95 23.05
C VAL A 127 0.97 -1.68 23.48
N ASN A 128 1.19 -1.38 24.77
CA ASN A 128 2.53 -1.13 25.27
C ASN A 128 3.42 -2.38 25.18
N ALA A 129 2.89 -3.51 25.60
CA ALA A 129 3.60 -4.78 25.50
C ALA A 129 3.91 -5.15 24.04
N LEU A 130 2.94 -4.99 23.15
CA LEU A 130 3.12 -5.30 21.73
C LEU A 130 4.18 -4.42 21.05
N ILE A 131 4.16 -3.11 21.29
CA ILE A 131 5.18 -2.22 20.71
C ILE A 131 6.56 -2.50 21.31
N GLN A 132 6.65 -2.81 22.60
CA GLN A 132 7.91 -3.21 23.24
C GLN A 132 8.47 -4.50 22.64
N GLU A 133 7.63 -5.51 22.37
CA GLU A 133 8.03 -6.75 21.68
C GLU A 133 8.61 -6.44 20.29
N ILE A 134 7.95 -5.56 19.52
CA ILE A 134 8.44 -5.14 18.20
C ILE A 134 9.80 -4.45 18.32
N CYS A 135 9.94 -3.50 19.23
CA CYS A 135 11.22 -2.81 19.47
C CYS A 135 12.32 -3.79 19.86
N ALA A 136 12.03 -4.72 20.76
CA ALA A 136 13.01 -5.71 21.23
C ALA A 136 13.44 -6.66 20.11
N ALA A 137 12.48 -7.16 19.31
CA ALA A 137 12.75 -8.04 18.18
C ALA A 137 13.64 -7.36 17.13
N GLU A 138 13.32 -6.13 16.76
CA GLU A 138 14.10 -5.39 15.78
C GLU A 138 15.48 -4.96 16.33
N ASN A 139 15.58 -4.58 17.59
CA ASN A 139 16.85 -4.21 18.21
C ASN A 139 17.78 -5.41 18.48
N ALA A 140 17.26 -6.64 18.52
CA ALA A 140 18.05 -7.86 18.61
C ALA A 140 18.91 -8.12 17.36
N HIS A 141 18.58 -7.50 16.22
CA HIS A 141 19.35 -7.62 14.99
C HIS A 141 20.43 -6.53 14.92
N PRO A 142 21.72 -6.88 15.04
CA PRO A 142 22.80 -5.91 14.97
C PRO A 142 22.83 -5.24 13.59
N ARG A 143 22.91 -3.91 13.57
CA ARG A 143 22.99 -3.09 12.36
C ARG A 143 24.34 -2.37 12.30
N PRO A 144 24.94 -2.27 11.12
CA PRO A 144 26.19 -1.52 10.93
C PRO A 144 26.08 -0.07 11.40
N SER A 145 24.91 0.55 11.23
CA SER A 145 24.63 1.95 11.62
C SER A 145 24.50 2.15 13.14
N GLY A 146 24.34 1.09 13.93
CA GLY A 146 24.09 1.17 15.37
C GLY A 146 22.74 1.79 15.75
N ILE A 147 21.84 2.04 14.79
CA ILE A 147 20.52 2.64 15.03
C ILE A 147 19.69 1.69 15.89
N GLN A 148 19.15 2.22 16.99
CA GLN A 148 18.19 1.57 17.84
C GLN A 148 16.81 2.21 17.71
N ILE A 149 15.79 1.40 17.94
CA ILE A 149 14.41 1.85 17.97
C ILE A 149 14.04 2.14 19.41
N GLU A 150 13.49 3.33 19.63
CA GLU A 150 13.05 3.77 20.95
C GLU A 150 11.53 3.92 21.01
N PHE A 151 10.91 3.41 22.06
CA PHE A 151 9.49 3.65 22.36
C PHE A 151 9.39 4.84 23.32
N VAL A 152 9.15 6.04 22.78
CA VAL A 152 9.35 7.31 23.49
C VAL A 152 8.08 7.89 24.11
N GLU A 153 6.94 7.80 23.43
CA GLU A 153 5.69 8.40 23.91
C GLU A 153 4.60 7.33 24.05
N LYS A 154 4.10 7.17 25.26
CA LYS A 154 3.09 6.16 25.59
C LYS A 154 2.29 6.55 26.83
N LEU A 155 1.07 6.04 26.92
CA LEU A 155 0.27 6.08 28.15
C LEU A 155 0.78 5.03 29.14
N PRO A 156 0.56 5.22 30.46
CA PRO A 156 0.96 4.23 31.49
C PRO A 156 0.36 2.84 31.23
N GLN A 157 -0.89 2.80 30.74
CA GLN A 157 -1.61 1.59 30.32
C GLN A 157 -2.44 1.91 29.08
N CYS A 158 -2.44 1.01 28.11
CA CYS A 158 -3.27 1.12 26.91
C CYS A 158 -3.68 -0.28 26.43
N ARG A 159 -4.96 -0.59 26.62
CA ARG A 159 -5.58 -1.82 26.09
C ARG A 159 -6.61 -1.43 25.06
N LEU A 160 -6.58 -2.05 23.90
CA LEU A 160 -7.47 -1.78 22.79
C LEU A 160 -8.06 -3.09 22.25
N MET A 161 -9.32 -3.03 21.83
CA MET A 161 -9.97 -4.11 21.07
C MET A 161 -9.57 -3.97 19.60
N ILE A 162 -8.53 -4.68 19.19
CA ILE A 162 -7.95 -4.60 17.85
C ILE A 162 -7.42 -5.98 17.42
N ASP A 163 -7.23 -6.17 16.12
CA ASP A 163 -6.49 -7.32 15.60
C ASP A 163 -4.98 -7.13 15.84
N ARG A 164 -4.45 -7.90 16.81
CA ARG A 164 -3.04 -7.87 17.21
C ARG A 164 -2.09 -8.09 16.02
N VAL A 165 -2.43 -9.05 15.14
CA VAL A 165 -1.55 -9.42 14.01
C VAL A 165 -1.50 -8.30 12.98
N ARG A 166 -2.66 -7.74 12.66
CA ARG A 166 -2.75 -6.64 11.68
C ARG A 166 -2.16 -5.34 12.20
N PHE A 167 -2.40 -5.05 13.47
CA PHE A 167 -1.78 -3.89 14.10
C PHE A 167 -0.25 -4.01 14.13
N ALA A 168 0.27 -5.18 14.55
CA ALA A 168 1.71 -5.44 14.51
C ALA A 168 2.29 -5.35 13.09
N GLN A 169 1.56 -5.84 12.07
CA GLN A 169 1.96 -5.75 10.66
C GLN A 169 2.14 -4.29 10.21
N VAL A 170 1.19 -3.40 10.56
CA VAL A 170 1.28 -1.97 10.24
C VAL A 170 2.50 -1.34 10.89
N ILE A 171 2.68 -1.54 12.21
CA ILE A 171 3.82 -0.96 12.93
C ILE A 171 5.15 -1.50 12.40
N ASN A 172 5.26 -2.81 12.16
CA ASN A 172 6.47 -3.42 11.60
C ASN A 172 6.80 -2.88 10.21
N ASN A 173 5.81 -2.66 9.35
CA ASN A 173 6.03 -2.09 8.02
C ASN A 173 6.58 -0.65 8.11
N LEU A 174 6.03 0.18 8.99
CA LEU A 174 6.53 1.53 9.23
C LEU A 174 7.96 1.52 9.79
N VAL A 175 8.21 0.66 10.77
CA VAL A 175 9.54 0.52 11.39
C VAL A 175 10.59 0.04 10.37
N LYS A 176 10.28 -0.97 9.57
CA LYS A 176 11.18 -1.46 8.51
C LYS A 176 11.48 -0.39 7.48
N ASN A 177 10.48 0.41 7.09
CA ASN A 177 10.69 1.54 6.20
C ASN A 177 11.60 2.59 6.85
N ALA A 178 11.35 2.99 8.09
CA ALA A 178 12.17 3.91 8.84
C ALA A 178 13.63 3.46 8.92
N LEU A 179 13.87 2.19 9.25
CA LEU A 179 15.20 1.59 9.33
C LEU A 179 15.91 1.50 7.97
N LYS A 180 15.16 1.24 6.91
CA LYS A 180 15.69 1.14 5.54
C LYS A 180 16.21 2.48 5.03
N PHE A 181 15.52 3.57 5.38
CA PHE A 181 15.82 4.91 4.86
C PHE A 181 16.58 5.80 5.85
N THR A 182 17.01 5.25 7.00
CA THR A 182 17.85 5.95 7.97
C THR A 182 19.25 5.30 8.00
N GLU A 183 20.25 6.02 7.53
CA GLU A 183 21.64 5.55 7.59
C GLU A 183 22.27 5.85 8.94
N GLN A 184 21.98 7.02 9.49
CA GLN A 184 22.48 7.48 10.78
C GLN A 184 21.38 8.27 11.51
N GLY A 185 21.38 8.18 12.84
CA GLY A 185 20.42 8.90 13.67
C GLY A 185 19.52 7.99 14.51
N SER A 186 18.20 8.23 14.50
CA SER A 186 17.26 7.52 15.38
C SER A 186 15.96 7.15 14.69
N VAL A 187 15.34 6.06 15.15
CA VAL A 187 13.96 5.67 14.84
C VAL A 187 13.17 5.63 16.14
N ARG A 188 12.08 6.35 16.21
CA ARG A 188 11.26 6.49 17.41
C ARG A 188 9.83 6.10 17.13
N ILE A 189 9.24 5.29 17.99
CA ILE A 189 7.83 4.92 17.98
C ILE A 189 7.14 5.63 19.12
N GLY A 190 5.93 6.07 18.90
CA GLY A 190 5.12 6.66 19.96
C GLY A 190 3.64 6.64 19.62
N TYR A 191 2.83 6.88 20.66
CA TYR A 191 1.42 7.16 20.46
C TYR A 191 0.87 8.05 21.56
N ARG A 192 -0.17 8.79 21.22
CA ARG A 192 -0.93 9.62 22.14
C ARG A 192 -2.42 9.48 21.89
N ARG A 193 -3.21 9.74 22.91
CA ARG A 193 -4.66 9.81 22.80
C ARG A 193 -5.08 11.15 22.24
N LEU A 194 -5.88 11.15 21.18
CA LEU A 194 -6.44 12.38 20.61
C LEU A 194 -7.82 12.69 21.18
N SER A 195 -8.65 11.65 21.39
CA SER A 195 -9.98 11.74 21.97
C SER A 195 -10.33 10.48 22.74
N ASN A 196 -11.58 10.34 23.23
CA ASN A 196 -11.99 9.13 23.96
C ASN A 196 -11.86 7.85 23.11
N ASP A 197 -12.07 7.95 21.79
CA ASP A 197 -12.11 6.82 20.87
C ASP A 197 -11.04 6.86 19.78
N SER A 198 -10.08 7.82 19.90
CA SER A 198 -9.05 8.00 18.86
C SER A 198 -7.65 8.06 19.45
N PHE A 199 -6.74 7.33 18.80
CA PHE A 199 -5.32 7.33 19.12
C PHE A 199 -4.52 7.73 17.88
N TYR A 200 -3.43 8.43 18.09
CA TYR A 200 -2.45 8.76 17.06
C TYR A 200 -1.18 7.97 17.31
N PHE A 201 -0.88 7.02 16.42
CA PHE A 201 0.37 6.26 16.42
C PHE A 201 1.32 6.85 15.39
N TYR A 202 2.60 6.85 15.71
CA TYR A 202 3.61 7.33 14.77
C TYR A 202 4.91 6.54 14.89
N VAL A 203 5.62 6.47 13.77
CA VAL A 203 7.03 6.08 13.68
C VAL A 203 7.74 7.28 13.07
N ALA A 204 8.71 7.82 13.78
CA ALA A 204 9.50 8.95 13.35
C ALA A 204 10.95 8.52 13.15
N ASP A 205 11.50 8.84 12.00
CA ASP A 205 12.88 8.59 11.63
C ASP A 205 13.62 9.89 11.33
N THR A 206 14.94 9.81 11.29
CA THR A 206 15.83 10.91 10.90
C THR A 206 16.51 10.63 9.57
N GLY A 207 15.89 9.84 8.71
CA GLY A 207 16.39 9.45 7.39
C GLY A 207 16.32 10.55 6.35
N CYS A 208 16.41 10.17 5.08
CA CYS A 208 16.42 11.10 3.94
C CYS A 208 15.12 11.89 3.76
N GLY A 209 14.03 11.47 4.44
CA GLY A 209 12.72 12.10 4.31
C GLY A 209 12.02 11.78 2.99
N ILE A 210 10.85 12.38 2.79
CA ILE A 210 10.04 12.22 1.59
C ILE A 210 9.71 13.62 1.08
N ASP A 211 10.00 13.88 -0.19
CA ASP A 211 9.66 15.15 -0.83
C ASP A 211 8.14 15.38 -0.87
N GLU A 212 7.74 16.64 -1.01
CA GLU A 212 6.32 17.02 -0.86
C GLU A 212 5.42 16.45 -1.98
N GLU A 213 5.97 16.29 -3.18
CA GLU A 213 5.28 15.71 -4.33
C GLU A 213 5.04 14.21 -4.12
N SER A 214 6.03 13.50 -3.61
CA SER A 214 5.99 12.09 -3.31
C SER A 214 5.10 11.73 -2.11
N ARG A 215 4.89 12.64 -1.15
CA ARG A 215 4.10 12.36 0.07
C ARG A 215 2.68 11.89 -0.18
N ARG A 216 2.06 12.32 -1.26
CA ARG A 216 0.72 11.85 -1.65
C ARG A 216 0.81 10.53 -2.39
N ALA A 217 1.76 10.43 -3.30
CA ALA A 217 1.93 9.26 -4.16
C ALA A 217 2.30 7.97 -3.40
N ILE A 218 3.05 8.06 -2.27
CA ILE A 218 3.44 6.86 -1.50
C ILE A 218 2.25 6.08 -0.88
N PHE A 219 1.09 6.71 -0.75
CA PHE A 219 -0.15 6.05 -0.29
C PHE A 219 -1.08 5.66 -1.43
N GLU A 220 -0.74 6.00 -2.68
CA GLU A 220 -1.50 5.57 -3.84
C GLU A 220 -1.24 4.10 -4.14
N ARG A 221 -2.26 3.44 -4.67
CA ARG A 221 -2.18 2.01 -4.99
C ARG A 221 -1.16 1.79 -6.11
N PHE A 222 -0.35 0.74 -5.96
CA PHE A 222 0.61 0.29 -6.99
C PHE A 222 1.79 1.23 -7.27
N VAL A 223 1.93 2.32 -6.52
CA VAL A 223 3.04 3.25 -6.68
C VAL A 223 4.25 2.77 -5.87
N LYS A 224 5.37 2.63 -6.54
CA LYS A 224 6.68 2.38 -5.92
C LYS A 224 7.60 3.53 -6.27
N MET A 225 8.15 4.18 -5.25
CA MET A 225 9.13 5.24 -5.46
C MET A 225 10.51 4.62 -5.67
N ASN A 226 11.14 4.92 -6.81
CA ASN A 226 12.53 4.56 -7.07
C ASN A 226 13.41 5.62 -6.41
N TYR A 227 13.73 5.44 -5.13
CA TYR A 227 14.84 6.16 -4.54
C TYR A 227 16.12 5.45 -4.98
N ASN A 228 16.88 6.06 -5.92
CA ASN A 228 18.28 5.70 -6.15
C ASN A 228 19.05 6.13 -4.89
N ILE A 229 19.27 5.18 -3.98
CA ILE A 229 20.19 5.28 -2.85
C ILE A 229 21.54 4.77 -3.31
#